data_45a443435b56e52ab0368618e9b64659
#
_entry.id   45a443435b56e52ab0368618e9b64659
#
_cell.length_a   1.000
_cell.length_b   1.000
_cell.length_c   1.000
_cell.angle_alpha   90.00
_cell.angle_beta   90.00
_cell.angle_gamma   90.00
#
_symmetry.space_group_name_H-M   'P 1'
#
loop_
_entity.id
_entity.type
_entity.pdbx_description
1 polymer ?
#
loop_
_entity_poly.entity_id
_entity_poly.type
_entity_poly.pdbx_seq_one_letter_code
_entity_poly.pdbx_strand_id
1 'polypeptide(L)'
;MTTIEQTTVDEVVRGGIARGVAAIGLAGTALIHLLVLPGELSETPYIFFLFLALMVSSLALAGVLIRTGDARVWAAATVLAALVIVAYVLSRTTGLPQSTDYVGHWNDPLGMASLFVEGSVVTLGSTVLFARWVRSAAGAHAGNARASQPRGLQDPTGA
;
A
#
# COMPACT_ATOMS: atom_id res chain seq x y z
N MET A 1 5.47 -29.37 -18.64
CA MET A 1 5.44 -27.99 -18.11
C MET A 1 6.84 -27.66 -17.67
N THR A 2 7.48 -26.68 -18.29
CA THR A 2 8.89 -26.35 -18.02
C THR A 2 8.99 -25.50 -16.75
N THR A 3 10.11 -25.58 -16.03
CA THR A 3 10.36 -24.84 -14.77
C THR A 3 10.14 -23.31 -14.93
N ILE A 4 10.45 -22.76 -16.13
CA ILE A 4 10.28 -21.34 -16.46
C ILE A 4 8.78 -20.95 -16.48
N GLU A 5 7.94 -21.81 -17.05
CA GLU A 5 6.49 -21.57 -17.15
C GLU A 5 5.81 -21.59 -15.79
N GLN A 6 6.22 -22.50 -14.91
CA GLN A 6 5.74 -22.55 -13.51
C GLN A 6 6.12 -21.29 -12.73
N THR A 7 7.36 -20.80 -12.85
CA THR A 7 7.82 -19.60 -12.16
C THR A 7 7.02 -18.36 -12.58
N THR A 8 6.70 -18.24 -13.87
CA THR A 8 5.90 -17.11 -14.38
C THR A 8 4.46 -17.14 -13.87
N VAL A 9 3.84 -18.32 -13.83
CA VAL A 9 2.48 -18.49 -13.31
C VAL A 9 2.42 -18.15 -11.81
N ASP A 10 3.39 -18.62 -11.03
CA ASP A 10 3.47 -18.35 -9.60
C ASP A 10 3.64 -16.84 -9.31
N GLU A 11 4.44 -16.12 -10.09
CA GLU A 11 4.60 -14.66 -9.93
C GLU A 11 3.31 -13.91 -10.27
N VAL A 12 2.60 -14.30 -11.32
CA VAL A 12 1.32 -13.68 -11.70
C VAL A 12 0.27 -13.92 -10.62
N VAL A 13 0.16 -15.13 -10.10
CA VAL A 13 -0.79 -15.50 -9.04
C VAL A 13 -0.48 -14.75 -7.75
N ARG A 14 0.78 -14.73 -7.30
CA ARG A 14 1.19 -13.98 -6.10
C ARG A 14 0.90 -12.48 -6.24
N GLY A 15 1.18 -11.90 -7.40
CA GLY A 15 0.87 -10.50 -7.68
C GLY A 15 -0.64 -10.21 -7.67
N GLY A 16 -1.45 -11.13 -8.17
CA GLY A 16 -2.91 -11.04 -8.13
C GLY A 16 -3.47 -11.12 -6.71
N ILE A 17 -2.99 -12.09 -5.93
CA ILE A 17 -3.39 -12.26 -4.51
C ILE A 17 -3.02 -11.02 -3.70
N ALA A 18 -1.79 -10.50 -3.84
CA ALA A 18 -1.36 -9.31 -3.12
C ALA A 18 -2.25 -8.10 -3.42
N ARG A 19 -2.61 -7.87 -4.69
CA ARG A 19 -3.55 -6.81 -5.08
C ARG A 19 -4.94 -7.00 -4.47
N GLY A 20 -5.46 -8.24 -4.50
CA GLY A 20 -6.75 -8.56 -3.91
C GLY A 20 -6.78 -8.31 -2.41
N VAL A 21 -5.77 -8.76 -1.67
CA VAL A 21 -5.66 -8.55 -0.22
C VAL A 21 -5.56 -7.06 0.13
N ALA A 22 -4.72 -6.30 -0.58
CA ALA A 22 -4.61 -4.86 -0.35
C ALA A 22 -5.91 -4.11 -0.68
N ALA A 23 -6.62 -4.50 -1.75
CA ALA A 23 -7.91 -3.91 -2.10
C ALA A 23 -8.99 -4.20 -1.04
N ILE A 24 -9.02 -5.41 -0.49
CA ILE A 24 -9.89 -5.76 0.64
C ILE A 24 -9.54 -4.92 1.87
N GLY A 25 -8.25 -4.74 2.17
CA GLY A 25 -7.80 -3.86 3.25
C GLY A 25 -8.29 -2.43 3.06
N LEU A 26 -8.09 -1.84 1.88
CA LEU A 26 -8.55 -0.47 1.56
C LEU A 26 -10.08 -0.34 1.63
N ALA A 27 -10.83 -1.36 1.21
CA ALA A 27 -12.28 -1.39 1.37
C ALA A 27 -12.67 -1.51 2.85
N GLY A 28 -11.92 -2.27 3.65
CA GLY A 28 -12.07 -2.36 5.10
C GLY A 28 -11.85 -1.02 5.79
N THR A 29 -10.79 -0.28 5.42
CA THR A 29 -10.56 1.11 5.87
C THR A 29 -11.77 1.99 5.58
N ALA A 30 -12.30 1.97 4.36
CA ALA A 30 -13.49 2.75 4.00
C ALA A 30 -14.70 2.36 4.84
N LEU A 31 -14.93 1.07 5.06
CA LEU A 31 -16.06 0.57 5.85
C LEU A 31 -15.97 0.99 7.33
N ILE A 32 -14.81 0.86 7.95
CA ILE A 32 -14.60 1.24 9.35
C ILE A 32 -14.89 2.73 9.54
N HIS A 33 -14.35 3.59 8.67
CA HIS A 33 -14.57 5.03 8.75
C HIS A 33 -16.01 5.42 8.43
N LEU A 34 -16.71 4.65 7.58
CA LEU A 34 -18.14 4.83 7.36
C LEU A 34 -18.97 4.59 8.64
N LEU A 35 -18.58 3.60 9.45
CA LEU A 35 -19.29 3.28 10.70
C LEU A 35 -19.12 4.35 11.79
N VAL A 36 -17.98 5.07 11.76
CA VAL A 36 -17.69 6.16 12.71
C VAL A 36 -18.26 7.50 12.23
N LEU A 37 -18.42 7.68 10.93
CA LEU A 37 -18.78 8.94 10.28
C LEU A 37 -20.02 9.66 10.84
N PRO A 38 -21.14 9.01 11.21
CA PRO A 38 -22.36 9.71 11.64
C PRO A 38 -22.21 10.59 12.87
N GLY A 39 -21.31 10.25 13.80
CA GLY A 39 -21.05 11.05 15.02
C GLY A 39 -20.27 12.33 14.73
N GLU A 40 -19.39 12.31 13.74
CA GLU A 40 -18.42 13.39 13.51
C GLU A 40 -19.03 14.65 12.86
N LEU A 41 -20.16 14.53 12.18
CA LEU A 41 -20.76 15.67 11.48
C LEU A 41 -21.21 16.78 12.44
N SER A 42 -21.72 16.42 13.62
CA SER A 42 -22.20 17.36 14.63
C SER A 42 -21.10 17.83 15.58
N GLU A 43 -20.11 17.01 15.85
CA GLU A 43 -19.06 17.27 16.83
C GLU A 43 -17.85 17.96 16.19
N THR A 44 -17.33 17.42 15.08
CA THR A 44 -16.11 17.89 14.43
C THR A 44 -16.22 17.83 12.90
N PRO A 45 -16.88 18.83 12.26
CA PRO A 45 -17.17 18.80 10.83
C PRO A 45 -15.95 18.57 9.91
N TYR A 46 -14.76 19.03 10.29
CA TYR A 46 -13.56 18.82 9.48
C TYR A 46 -13.12 17.35 9.50
N ILE A 47 -13.29 16.61 10.60
CA ILE A 47 -13.01 15.17 10.69
C ILE A 47 -13.98 14.41 9.80
N PHE A 48 -15.26 14.79 9.77
CA PHE A 48 -16.23 14.23 8.85
C PHE A 48 -15.76 14.31 7.39
N PHE A 49 -15.30 15.48 6.94
CA PHE A 49 -14.80 15.64 5.57
C PHE A 49 -13.50 14.89 5.32
N LEU A 50 -12.61 14.78 6.32
CA LEU A 50 -11.40 13.94 6.22
C LEU A 50 -11.75 12.46 6.06
N PHE A 51 -12.70 11.95 6.83
CA PHE A 51 -13.16 10.57 6.71
C PHE A 51 -13.83 10.32 5.35
N LEU A 52 -14.64 11.24 4.87
CA LEU A 52 -15.24 11.15 3.54
C LEU A 52 -14.17 11.10 2.44
N ALA A 53 -13.17 11.98 2.50
CA ALA A 53 -12.05 11.99 1.56
C ALA A 53 -11.23 10.71 1.63
N LEU A 54 -10.98 10.20 2.83
CA LEU A 54 -10.29 8.93 3.06
C LEU A 54 -11.05 7.75 2.44
N MET A 55 -12.36 7.67 2.66
CA MET A 55 -13.21 6.62 2.10
C MET A 55 -13.18 6.61 0.57
N VAL A 56 -13.38 7.77 -0.05
CA VAL A 56 -13.34 7.93 -1.51
C VAL A 56 -11.97 7.56 -2.06
N SER A 57 -10.90 8.04 -1.43
CA SER A 57 -9.52 7.75 -1.84
C SER A 57 -9.19 6.27 -1.70
N SER A 58 -9.58 5.63 -0.59
CA SER A 58 -9.36 4.21 -0.35
C SER A 58 -10.05 3.33 -1.39
N LEU A 59 -11.32 3.61 -1.70
CA LEU A 59 -12.07 2.86 -2.71
C LEU A 59 -11.52 3.08 -4.12
N ALA A 60 -11.14 4.33 -4.46
CA ALA A 60 -10.52 4.64 -5.74
C ALA A 60 -9.18 3.90 -5.90
N LEU A 61 -8.32 3.94 -4.88
CA LEU A 61 -7.04 3.22 -4.88
C LEU A 61 -7.24 1.71 -4.96
N ALA A 62 -8.21 1.14 -4.25
CA ALA A 62 -8.55 -0.28 -4.35
C ALA A 62 -8.91 -0.67 -5.78
N GLY A 63 -9.80 0.08 -6.43
CA GLY A 63 -10.22 -0.16 -7.80
C GLY A 63 -9.09 -0.05 -8.82
N VAL A 64 -8.24 0.97 -8.71
CA VAL A 64 -7.09 1.15 -9.59
C VAL A 64 -6.02 0.09 -9.34
N LEU A 65 -5.77 -0.28 -8.08
CA LEU A 65 -4.78 -1.30 -7.71
C LEU A 65 -5.11 -2.67 -8.30
N ILE A 66 -6.37 -3.09 -8.24
CA ILE A 66 -6.82 -4.35 -8.87
C ILE A 66 -6.54 -4.34 -10.37
N ARG A 67 -6.81 -3.21 -11.05
CA ARG A 67 -6.69 -3.10 -12.50
C ARG A 67 -5.25 -3.01 -13.00
N THR A 68 -4.42 -2.21 -12.34
CA THR A 68 -3.11 -1.84 -12.87
C THR A 68 -1.93 -2.51 -12.15
N GLY A 69 -2.02 -2.66 -10.83
CA GLY A 69 -0.90 -3.08 -9.98
C GLY A 69 0.33 -2.16 -10.06
N ASP A 70 0.16 -0.90 -10.49
CA ASP A 70 1.25 0.07 -10.65
C ASP A 70 1.96 0.36 -9.32
N ALA A 71 3.29 0.56 -9.37
CA ALA A 71 4.09 0.90 -8.20
C ALA A 71 3.66 2.22 -7.54
N ARG A 72 3.20 3.19 -8.32
CA ARG A 72 2.71 4.48 -7.81
C ARG A 72 1.43 4.30 -7.00
N VAL A 73 0.54 3.42 -7.47
CA VAL A 73 -0.71 3.10 -6.77
C VAL A 73 -0.43 2.36 -5.47
N TRP A 74 0.54 1.42 -5.48
CA TRP A 74 1.02 0.76 -4.27
C TRP A 74 1.60 1.76 -3.26
N ALA A 75 2.44 2.70 -3.73
CA ALA A 75 2.99 3.74 -2.88
C ALA A 75 1.89 4.64 -2.29
N ALA A 76 0.93 5.08 -3.10
CA ALA A 76 -0.18 5.91 -2.64
C ALA A 76 -1.04 5.19 -1.59
N ALA A 77 -1.37 3.90 -1.81
CA ALA A 77 -2.13 3.10 -0.85
C ALA A 77 -1.38 2.91 0.48
N THR A 78 -0.06 2.63 0.40
CA THR A 78 0.80 2.48 1.58
C THR A 78 0.90 3.77 2.37
N VAL A 79 1.11 4.91 1.70
CA VAL A 79 1.17 6.23 2.34
C VAL A 79 -0.16 6.61 2.95
N LEU A 80 -1.28 6.38 2.25
CA LEU A 80 -2.61 6.66 2.79
C LEU A 80 -2.86 5.88 4.08
N ALA A 81 -2.61 4.58 4.08
CA ALA A 81 -2.78 3.74 5.27
C ALA A 81 -1.84 4.16 6.42
N ALA A 82 -0.58 4.52 6.12
CA ALA A 82 0.35 5.02 7.12
C ALA A 82 -0.11 6.34 7.74
N LEU A 83 -0.67 7.26 6.94
CA LEU A 83 -1.24 8.52 7.44
C LEU A 83 -2.42 8.30 8.38
N VAL A 84 -3.28 7.30 8.11
CA VAL A 84 -4.38 6.94 9.00
C VAL A 84 -3.86 6.42 10.35
N ILE A 85 -2.85 5.54 10.34
CA ILE A 85 -2.19 5.07 11.56
C ILE A 85 -1.62 6.24 12.36
N VAL A 86 -0.92 7.18 11.71
CA VAL A 86 -0.37 8.37 12.36
C VAL A 86 -1.49 9.23 12.95
N ALA A 87 -2.57 9.48 12.21
CA ALA A 87 -3.72 10.24 12.70
C ALA A 87 -4.36 9.56 13.90
N TYR A 88 -4.51 8.23 13.88
CA TYR A 88 -5.01 7.47 15.03
C TYR A 88 -4.11 7.64 16.25
N VAL A 89 -2.80 7.47 16.11
CA VAL A 89 -1.86 7.64 17.23
C VAL A 89 -1.93 9.06 17.79
N LEU A 90 -1.96 10.07 16.93
CA LEU A 90 -2.10 11.47 17.36
C LEU A 90 -3.42 11.72 18.12
N SER A 91 -4.54 11.16 17.65
CA SER A 91 -5.83 11.29 18.33
C SER A 91 -5.83 10.70 19.75
N ARG A 92 -5.02 9.64 19.97
CA ARG A 92 -4.92 8.96 21.29
C ARG A 92 -3.83 9.53 22.20
N THR A 93 -2.88 10.30 21.68
CA THR A 93 -1.76 10.87 22.46
C THR A 93 -1.94 12.35 22.74
N THR A 94 -1.96 13.19 21.71
CA THR A 94 -2.02 14.64 21.83
C THR A 94 -3.43 15.20 21.62
N GLY A 95 -4.35 14.38 21.10
CA GLY A 95 -5.64 14.82 20.59
C GLY A 95 -5.53 15.49 19.22
N LEU A 96 -6.66 15.63 18.55
CA LEU A 96 -6.80 16.40 17.33
C LEU A 96 -7.43 17.76 17.64
N PRO A 97 -7.25 18.79 16.83
CA PRO A 97 -7.88 20.08 17.05
C PRO A 97 -9.39 19.92 17.22
N GLN A 98 -9.95 20.48 18.29
CA GLN A 98 -11.37 20.39 18.66
C GLN A 98 -11.90 18.97 18.96
N SER A 99 -11.01 17.96 19.07
CA SER A 99 -11.34 16.56 19.36
C SER A 99 -10.26 15.96 20.26
N THR A 100 -10.39 16.19 21.57
CA THR A 100 -9.46 15.70 22.60
C THR A 100 -10.04 14.56 23.43
N ASP A 101 -11.32 14.23 23.24
CA ASP A 101 -12.06 13.25 24.04
C ASP A 101 -11.52 11.82 23.88
N TYR A 102 -10.80 11.57 22.80
CA TYR A 102 -10.18 10.25 22.52
C TYR A 102 -8.81 10.06 23.17
N VAL A 103 -8.22 11.08 23.79
CA VAL A 103 -6.88 10.97 24.41
C VAL A 103 -6.89 9.92 25.52
N GLY A 104 -5.97 8.96 25.43
CA GLY A 104 -5.86 7.84 26.36
C GLY A 104 -6.82 6.67 26.13
N HIS A 105 -7.79 6.79 25.23
CA HIS A 105 -8.77 5.73 24.93
C HIS A 105 -8.26 4.76 23.85
N TRP A 106 -7.30 3.90 24.20
CA TRP A 106 -6.69 2.95 23.28
C TRP A 106 -7.54 1.70 22.97
N ASN A 107 -8.52 1.36 23.83
CA ASN A 107 -9.30 0.13 23.76
C ASN A 107 -10.59 0.27 22.93
N ASP A 108 -10.61 1.17 21.96
CA ASP A 108 -11.72 1.30 21.01
C ASP A 108 -11.69 0.15 19.99
N PRO A 109 -12.73 -0.70 19.90
CA PRO A 109 -12.72 -1.85 19.00
C PRO A 109 -12.58 -1.48 17.52
N LEU A 110 -13.24 -0.40 17.07
CA LEU A 110 -13.15 0.06 15.68
C LEU A 110 -11.78 0.65 15.36
N GLY A 111 -11.19 1.39 16.32
CA GLY A 111 -9.84 1.90 16.17
C GLY A 111 -8.78 0.78 16.11
N MET A 112 -8.92 -0.25 16.93
CA MET A 112 -8.03 -1.42 16.88
C MET A 112 -8.17 -2.20 15.56
N ALA A 113 -9.42 -2.36 15.06
CA ALA A 113 -9.66 -2.97 13.76
C ALA A 113 -9.04 -2.14 12.62
N SER A 114 -9.15 -0.81 12.69
CA SER A 114 -8.52 0.13 11.75
C SER A 114 -7.00 -0.07 11.73
N LEU A 115 -6.33 -0.03 12.89
CA LEU A 115 -4.89 -0.25 12.99
C LEU A 115 -4.45 -1.58 12.39
N PHE A 116 -5.21 -2.65 12.60
CA PHE A 116 -4.90 -3.96 12.03
C PHE A 116 -4.99 -3.96 10.51
N VAL A 117 -6.07 -3.39 9.96
CA VAL A 117 -6.31 -3.32 8.52
C VAL A 117 -5.26 -2.46 7.84
N GLU A 118 -5.02 -1.26 8.34
CA GLU A 118 -4.05 -0.32 7.79
C GLU A 118 -2.61 -0.81 7.96
N GLY A 119 -2.28 -1.40 9.10
CA GLY A 119 -1.00 -2.07 9.33
C GLY A 119 -0.73 -3.19 8.34
N SER A 120 -1.77 -3.96 8.00
CA SER A 120 -1.68 -5.01 6.97
C SER A 120 -1.43 -4.42 5.57
N VAL A 121 -2.11 -3.33 5.19
CA VAL A 121 -1.89 -2.63 3.91
C VAL A 121 -0.48 -2.05 3.85
N VAL A 122 -0.01 -1.39 4.92
CA VAL A 122 1.36 -0.83 4.99
C VAL A 122 2.40 -1.93 4.85
N THR A 123 2.27 -3.02 5.59
CA THR A 123 3.22 -4.15 5.55
C THR A 123 3.28 -4.77 4.16
N LEU A 124 2.12 -5.07 3.57
CA LEU A 124 2.04 -5.67 2.25
C LEU A 124 2.57 -4.72 1.16
N GLY A 125 2.17 -3.45 1.21
CA GLY A 125 2.62 -2.44 0.25
C GLY A 125 4.12 -2.19 0.31
N SER A 126 4.68 -2.07 1.51
CA SER A 126 6.13 -1.92 1.73
C SER A 126 6.90 -3.12 1.19
N THR A 127 6.42 -4.33 1.42
CA THR A 127 7.05 -5.57 0.92
C THR A 127 7.06 -5.61 -0.61
N VAL A 128 5.94 -5.27 -1.25
CA VAL A 128 5.83 -5.23 -2.72
C VAL A 128 6.75 -4.17 -3.32
N LEU A 129 6.78 -2.98 -2.74
CA LEU A 129 7.62 -1.87 -3.21
C LEU A 129 9.10 -2.19 -3.04
N PHE A 130 9.50 -2.74 -1.90
CA PHE A 130 10.87 -3.16 -1.63
C PHE A 130 11.34 -4.24 -2.61
N ALA A 131 10.52 -5.28 -2.84
CA ALA A 131 10.84 -6.32 -3.81
C ALA A 131 11.00 -5.78 -5.24
N ARG A 132 10.23 -4.78 -5.63
CA ARG A 132 10.37 -4.10 -6.92
C ARG A 132 11.66 -3.29 -7.00
N TRP A 133 11.98 -2.54 -5.94
CA TRP A 133 13.21 -1.76 -5.86
C TRP A 133 14.46 -2.63 -6.00
N VAL A 134 14.52 -3.77 -5.27
CA VAL A 134 15.64 -4.73 -5.36
C VAL A 134 15.79 -5.26 -6.79
N ARG A 135 14.70 -5.63 -7.44
CA ARG A 135 14.74 -6.12 -8.84
C ARG A 135 15.24 -5.06 -9.81
N SER A 136 14.81 -3.82 -9.66
CA SER A 136 15.27 -2.70 -10.50
C SER A 136 16.76 -2.42 -10.30
N ALA A 137 17.26 -2.46 -9.08
CA ALA A 137 18.67 -2.28 -8.76
C ALA A 137 19.53 -3.40 -9.37
N ALA A 138 19.11 -4.66 -9.24
CA ALA A 138 19.81 -5.81 -9.84
C ALA A 138 19.86 -5.73 -11.38
N GLY A 139 18.78 -5.31 -12.01
CA GLY A 139 18.73 -5.10 -13.47
C GLY A 139 19.67 -4.01 -13.97
N ALA A 140 19.79 -2.90 -13.21
CA ALA A 140 20.71 -1.82 -13.54
C ALA A 140 22.18 -2.25 -13.47
N HIS A 141 22.55 -3.04 -12.45
CA HIS A 141 23.92 -3.60 -12.33
C HIS A 141 24.26 -4.57 -13.47
N ALA A 142 23.34 -5.46 -13.84
CA ALA A 142 23.54 -6.40 -14.96
C ALA A 142 23.68 -5.68 -16.32
N GLY A 143 22.89 -4.62 -16.53
CA GLY A 143 22.98 -3.77 -17.73
C GLY A 143 24.33 -3.05 -17.85
N ASN A 144 24.82 -2.49 -16.75
CA ASN A 144 26.11 -1.79 -16.73
C ASN A 144 27.30 -2.75 -16.95
N ALA A 145 27.24 -3.97 -16.37
CA ALA A 145 28.27 -4.99 -16.57
C ALA A 145 28.35 -5.46 -18.04
N ARG A 146 27.22 -5.55 -18.74
CA ARG A 146 27.18 -5.87 -20.18
C ARG A 146 27.72 -4.73 -21.06
N ALA A 147 27.43 -3.48 -20.68
CA ALA A 147 27.90 -2.31 -21.41
C ALA A 147 29.41 -2.10 -21.30
N SER A 148 30.04 -2.56 -20.21
CA SER A 148 31.49 -2.48 -19.98
C SER A 148 32.29 -3.63 -20.60
N GLN A 149 31.63 -4.63 -21.19
CA GLN A 149 32.30 -5.74 -21.85
C GLN A 149 32.90 -5.30 -23.20
N PRO A 150 34.22 -5.48 -23.45
CA PRO A 150 34.84 -5.08 -24.71
C PRO A 150 34.20 -5.82 -25.91
N ARG A 151 33.78 -5.07 -26.93
CA ARG A 151 33.17 -5.61 -28.17
C ARG A 151 34.06 -6.59 -28.97
N GLY A 152 35.34 -6.73 -28.61
CA GLY A 152 36.30 -7.54 -29.32
C GLY A 152 36.23 -9.07 -29.10
N LEU A 153 35.35 -9.54 -28.19
CA LEU A 153 35.22 -10.98 -27.89
C LEU A 153 33.99 -11.65 -28.52
N GLN A 154 33.28 -10.96 -29.40
CA GLN A 154 32.03 -11.49 -29.99
C GLN A 154 32.16 -12.06 -31.38
N ASP A 155 33.35 -12.12 -31.99
CA ASP A 155 33.50 -12.73 -33.31
C ASP A 155 34.73 -13.65 -33.39
N PRO A 156 34.59 -14.95 -33.03
CA PRO A 156 35.62 -15.95 -33.30
C PRO A 156 35.42 -16.68 -34.65
N THR A 157 34.47 -16.28 -35.52
CA THR A 157 34.15 -17.00 -36.75
C THR A 157 34.04 -16.07 -37.94
N GLY A 158 35.12 -15.39 -38.23
CA GLY A 158 35.33 -14.63 -39.48
C GLY A 158 36.55 -15.13 -40.21
N ALA A 159 36.55 -16.39 -40.72
CA ALA A 159 37.42 -16.87 -41.76
C ALA A 159 36.85 -18.14 -42.36
#